data_e36ec2d91438cd55c6d2f95158f769e0
#
_entry.id   e36ec2d91438cd55c6d2f95158f769e0
#
_cell.length_a   1.000
_cell.length_b   1.000
_cell.length_c   1.000
_cell.angle_alpha   90.00
_cell.angle_beta   90.00
_cell.angle_gamma   90.00
#
_symmetry.space_group_name_H-M   'P 1'
#
loop_
_entity.id
_entity.type
_entity.pdbx_description
1 polymer ?
#
loop_
_entity_poly.entity_id
_entity_poly.type
_entity_poly.pdbx_seq_one_letter_code
_entity_poly.pdbx_strand_id
1 'polypeptide(L)'
;MKLFRLLIVLLIIGCSSNNQSVSNTSFLYYDALDSFIKDSLPSTLDLDTNYSDVFDQWKDINLINTVKKIPLIESKQLNFPINLLKTDILKINDKNVPHALNHPQVIGRFRVLKTDILKINIDDLSFENSKTFRKHLKDIVNSYNAFVNTMNSEVSQKDDKIILN
;
A
#
# COMPACT_ATOMS: atom_id res chain seq x y z
N MET A 1 8.92 -27.99 -58.95
CA MET A 1 8.01 -28.35 -57.84
C MET A 1 8.72 -28.87 -56.56
N LYS A 2 9.89 -29.49 -56.63
CA LYS A 2 10.59 -30.00 -55.44
C LYS A 2 11.25 -28.90 -54.58
N LEU A 3 11.76 -27.82 -55.22
CA LEU A 3 12.37 -26.69 -54.50
C LEU A 3 11.38 -25.88 -53.70
N PHE A 4 10.12 -25.76 -54.13
CA PHE A 4 9.08 -25.00 -53.42
C PHE A 4 8.60 -25.69 -52.17
N ARG A 5 8.64 -27.03 -52.10
CA ARG A 5 8.32 -27.80 -50.92
C ARG A 5 9.40 -27.71 -49.82
N LEU A 6 10.67 -27.51 -50.22
CA LEU A 6 11.78 -27.35 -49.27
C LEU A 6 11.73 -25.97 -48.60
N LEU A 7 11.27 -24.93 -49.29
CA LEU A 7 11.15 -23.58 -48.77
C LEU A 7 10.01 -23.46 -47.70
N ILE A 8 8.95 -24.22 -47.85
CA ILE A 8 7.84 -24.22 -46.86
C ILE A 8 8.24 -24.90 -45.56
N VAL A 9 9.09 -25.94 -45.58
CA VAL A 9 9.57 -26.61 -44.38
C VAL A 9 10.49 -25.73 -43.54
N LEU A 10 11.28 -24.84 -44.16
CA LEU A 10 12.17 -23.92 -43.48
C LEU A 10 11.41 -22.75 -42.75
N LEU A 11 10.20 -22.41 -43.17
CA LEU A 11 9.40 -21.36 -42.55
C LEU A 11 8.68 -21.82 -41.24
N ILE A 12 8.58 -23.13 -41.00
CA ILE A 12 7.89 -23.68 -39.83
C ILE A 12 8.81 -23.80 -38.59
N ILE A 13 10.15 -23.77 -38.80
CA ILE A 13 11.14 -23.92 -37.71
C ILE A 13 11.44 -22.60 -37.01
N GLY A 14 10.97 -21.46 -37.55
CA GLY A 14 11.27 -20.11 -37.04
C GLY A 14 10.39 -19.56 -35.92
N CYS A 15 9.35 -20.29 -35.48
CA CYS A 15 8.46 -19.87 -34.38
C CYS A 15 8.56 -20.80 -33.17
N SER A 16 9.70 -20.88 -32.56
CA SER A 16 9.84 -21.56 -31.27
C SER A 16 10.60 -20.68 -30.31
N SER A 17 9.84 -20.26 -29.30
CA SER A 17 10.27 -19.92 -27.95
C SER A 17 11.08 -18.64 -27.71
N ASN A 18 10.38 -17.66 -27.21
CA ASN A 18 10.94 -16.76 -26.18
C ASN A 18 9.96 -16.47 -25.02
N ASN A 19 8.93 -17.29 -24.84
CA ASN A 19 7.94 -17.06 -23.79
C ASN A 19 8.30 -17.67 -22.41
N GLN A 20 9.35 -18.49 -22.31
CA GLN A 20 9.71 -19.12 -21.04
C GLN A 20 10.54 -18.23 -20.10
N SER A 21 11.31 -17.30 -20.62
CA SER A 21 12.14 -16.41 -19.79
C SER A 21 11.32 -15.34 -19.06
N VAL A 22 10.27 -14.82 -19.69
CA VAL A 22 9.41 -13.77 -19.12
C VAL A 22 8.55 -14.32 -17.96
N SER A 23 8.04 -15.53 -18.08
CA SER A 23 7.23 -16.14 -17.02
C SER A 23 8.04 -16.45 -15.75
N ASN A 24 9.28 -16.92 -15.90
CA ASN A 24 10.14 -17.23 -14.76
C ASN A 24 10.61 -15.95 -14.04
N THR A 25 10.92 -14.89 -14.75
CA THR A 25 11.36 -13.62 -14.18
C THR A 25 10.23 -12.94 -13.38
N SER A 26 8.99 -12.96 -13.89
CA SER A 26 7.85 -12.41 -13.19
C SER A 26 7.50 -13.19 -11.93
N PHE A 27 7.61 -14.51 -11.96
CA PHE A 27 7.37 -15.37 -10.80
C PHE A 27 8.38 -15.07 -9.67
N LEU A 28 9.66 -15.08 -9.96
CA LEU A 28 10.73 -14.76 -8.99
C LEU A 28 10.58 -13.35 -8.40
N TYR A 29 10.07 -12.41 -9.17
CA TYR A 29 9.82 -11.06 -8.70
C TYR A 29 8.71 -11.00 -7.64
N TYR A 30 7.56 -11.64 -7.88
CA TYR A 30 6.47 -11.67 -6.92
C TYR A 30 6.86 -12.41 -5.65
N ASP A 31 7.56 -13.52 -5.73
CA ASP A 31 8.09 -14.25 -4.55
C ASP A 31 9.02 -13.37 -3.71
N ALA A 32 9.90 -12.61 -4.35
CA ALA A 32 10.79 -11.68 -3.65
C ALA A 32 10.04 -10.49 -3.03
N LEU A 33 8.92 -10.07 -3.60
CA LEU A 33 8.07 -9.02 -3.04
C LEU A 33 7.24 -9.56 -1.88
N ASP A 34 6.70 -10.77 -1.98
CA ASP A 34 5.98 -11.45 -0.89
C ASP A 34 6.89 -11.67 0.32
N SER A 35 8.12 -12.12 0.11
CA SER A 35 9.13 -12.22 1.18
C SER A 35 9.42 -10.87 1.82
N PHE A 36 9.55 -9.80 1.03
CA PHE A 36 9.73 -8.45 1.57
C PHE A 36 8.53 -8.00 2.40
N ILE A 37 7.31 -8.22 1.93
CA ILE A 37 6.08 -7.84 2.64
C ILE A 37 6.01 -8.56 3.98
N LYS A 38 6.33 -9.85 4.00
CA LYS A 38 6.28 -10.68 5.20
C LYS A 38 7.39 -10.38 6.21
N ASP A 39 8.62 -10.20 5.74
CA ASP A 39 9.81 -10.23 6.59
C ASP A 39 10.39 -8.83 6.88
N SER A 40 10.09 -7.85 6.04
CA SER A 40 10.75 -6.52 6.08
C SER A 40 9.78 -5.35 6.20
N LEU A 41 8.49 -5.57 5.96
CA LEU A 41 7.50 -4.52 6.14
C LEU A 41 7.18 -4.41 7.65
N PRO A 42 7.15 -3.19 8.22
CA PRO A 42 6.78 -3.02 9.62
C PRO A 42 5.35 -3.51 9.90
N SER A 43 5.11 -4.02 11.10
CA SER A 43 3.75 -4.28 11.56
C SER A 43 2.95 -2.96 11.63
N THR A 44 1.65 -3.04 11.37
CA THR A 44 0.74 -1.90 11.47
C THR A 44 0.21 -1.74 12.88
N LEU A 45 0.11 -0.50 13.36
CA LEU A 45 -0.50 -0.17 14.65
C LEU A 45 -2.03 -0.15 14.54
N ASP A 46 -2.67 -0.44 15.66
CA ASP A 46 -4.11 -0.33 15.81
C ASP A 46 -4.51 1.01 16.46
N LEU A 47 -5.69 1.50 16.10
CA LEU A 47 -6.34 2.56 16.85
C LEU A 47 -6.71 2.04 18.24
N ASP A 48 -6.57 2.89 19.24
CA ASP A 48 -6.94 2.54 20.60
C ASP A 48 -8.47 2.34 20.69
N THR A 49 -8.87 1.12 21.06
CA THR A 49 -10.28 0.70 21.12
C THR A 49 -11.07 1.44 22.21
N ASN A 50 -10.39 2.02 23.20
CA ASN A 50 -11.04 2.83 24.23
C ASN A 50 -11.62 4.13 23.67
N TYR A 51 -11.18 4.54 22.46
CA TYR A 51 -11.59 5.78 21.80
C TYR A 51 -12.31 5.54 20.48
N SER A 52 -12.94 4.38 20.31
CA SER A 52 -13.64 3.99 19.08
C SER A 52 -14.61 5.07 18.58
N ASP A 53 -15.33 5.72 19.49
CA ASP A 53 -16.32 6.76 19.16
C ASP A 53 -15.70 7.98 18.46
N VAL A 54 -14.45 8.32 18.80
CA VAL A 54 -13.71 9.40 18.16
C VAL A 54 -13.43 9.08 16.70
N PHE A 55 -13.24 7.79 16.39
CA PHE A 55 -12.89 7.32 15.05
C PHE A 55 -14.11 6.96 14.18
N ASP A 56 -15.31 6.90 14.77
CA ASP A 56 -16.56 6.54 14.08
C ASP A 56 -16.90 7.45 12.90
N GLN A 57 -16.50 8.72 12.96
CA GLN A 57 -16.70 9.66 11.85
C GLN A 57 -15.96 9.26 10.57
N TRP A 58 -15.02 8.33 10.66
CA TRP A 58 -14.24 7.82 9.52
C TRP A 58 -14.63 6.39 9.12
N LYS A 59 -15.71 5.84 9.66
CA LYS A 59 -16.10 4.45 9.38
C LYS A 59 -16.36 4.14 7.91
N ASP A 60 -16.79 5.14 7.14
CA ASP A 60 -17.00 5.00 5.70
C ASP A 60 -15.70 5.13 4.88
N ILE A 61 -14.58 5.44 5.54
CA ILE A 61 -13.27 5.59 4.94
C ILE A 61 -12.44 4.37 5.34
N ASN A 62 -12.28 3.45 4.41
CA ASN A 62 -11.57 2.19 4.66
C ASN A 62 -10.04 2.33 4.76
N LEU A 63 -9.50 3.56 4.82
CA LEU A 63 -8.07 3.84 4.84
C LEU A 63 -7.31 2.97 5.87
N ILE A 64 -7.75 3.02 7.13
CA ILE A 64 -7.13 2.28 8.25
C ILE A 64 -7.13 0.78 7.97
N ASN A 65 -8.29 0.23 7.66
CA ASN A 65 -8.46 -1.20 7.39
C ASN A 65 -7.67 -1.64 6.14
N THR A 66 -7.56 -0.79 5.14
CA THR A 66 -6.84 -1.11 3.90
C THR A 66 -5.34 -1.16 4.14
N VAL A 67 -4.76 -0.18 4.88
CA VAL A 67 -3.33 -0.21 5.23
C VAL A 67 -3.00 -1.43 6.08
N LYS A 68 -3.83 -1.76 7.06
CA LYS A 68 -3.64 -2.94 7.93
C LYS A 68 -3.66 -4.26 7.18
N LYS A 69 -4.35 -4.33 6.04
CA LYS A 69 -4.39 -5.55 5.21
C LYS A 69 -3.17 -5.71 4.30
N ILE A 70 -2.43 -4.64 4.00
CA ILE A 70 -1.26 -4.70 3.09
C ILE A 70 -0.27 -5.81 3.47
N PRO A 71 0.13 -5.98 4.75
CA PRO A 71 1.06 -7.04 5.14
C PRO A 71 0.51 -8.46 5.01
N LEU A 72 -0.79 -8.60 4.77
CA LEU A 72 -1.51 -9.89 4.70
C LEU A 72 -1.88 -10.29 3.27
N ILE A 73 -1.62 -9.42 2.28
CA ILE A 73 -2.04 -9.61 0.90
C ILE A 73 -0.85 -10.10 0.07
N GLU A 74 -1.10 -11.07 -0.81
CA GLU A 74 -0.13 -11.48 -1.81
C GLU A 74 0.18 -10.34 -2.77
N SER A 75 1.44 -10.19 -3.15
CA SER A 75 1.92 -9.10 -4.00
C SER A 75 1.17 -8.96 -5.32
N LYS A 76 0.70 -10.05 -5.90
CA LYS A 76 -0.12 -10.08 -7.12
C LYS A 76 -1.47 -9.36 -6.96
N GLN A 77 -1.95 -9.22 -5.73
CA GLN A 77 -3.24 -8.62 -5.41
C GLN A 77 -3.13 -7.16 -4.94
N LEU A 78 -1.92 -6.59 -4.84
CA LEU A 78 -1.67 -5.25 -4.29
C LEU A 78 -2.30 -4.11 -5.10
N ASN A 79 -2.56 -4.32 -6.37
CA ASN A 79 -3.14 -3.29 -7.24
C ASN A 79 -4.45 -2.73 -6.67
N PHE A 80 -5.38 -3.61 -6.28
CA PHE A 80 -6.68 -3.19 -5.77
C PHE A 80 -6.59 -2.36 -4.47
N PRO A 81 -5.92 -2.83 -3.38
CA PRO A 81 -5.83 -2.07 -2.13
C PRO A 81 -5.06 -0.74 -2.29
N ILE A 82 -4.03 -0.67 -3.14
CA ILE A 82 -3.31 0.58 -3.38
C ILE A 82 -4.19 1.61 -4.09
N ASN A 83 -4.96 1.20 -5.09
CA ASN A 83 -5.91 2.09 -5.75
C ASN A 83 -7.04 2.54 -4.81
N LEU A 84 -7.52 1.65 -3.93
CA LEU A 84 -8.49 1.99 -2.91
C LEU A 84 -7.92 3.03 -1.92
N LEU A 85 -6.68 2.84 -1.45
CA LEU A 85 -5.99 3.82 -0.60
C LEU A 85 -5.91 5.19 -1.25
N LYS A 86 -5.53 5.26 -2.53
CA LYS A 86 -5.47 6.54 -3.27
C LYS A 86 -6.83 7.21 -3.35
N THR A 87 -7.88 6.44 -3.58
CA THR A 87 -9.25 6.96 -3.63
C THR A 87 -9.71 7.48 -2.26
N ASP A 88 -9.47 6.70 -1.21
CA ASP A 88 -9.94 7.04 0.14
C ASP A 88 -9.17 8.22 0.74
N ILE A 89 -7.85 8.30 0.52
CA ILE A 89 -7.03 9.41 1.05
C ILE A 89 -7.42 10.76 0.43
N LEU A 90 -7.97 10.76 -0.78
CA LEU A 90 -8.45 11.98 -1.44
C LEU A 90 -9.81 12.46 -0.88
N LYS A 91 -10.60 11.59 -0.27
CA LYS A 91 -11.86 11.94 0.39
C LYS A 91 -11.62 12.69 1.71
N ILE A 92 -10.46 12.48 2.35
CA ILE A 92 -10.12 13.10 3.62
C ILE A 92 -9.48 14.47 3.35
N ASN A 93 -9.98 15.48 4.04
CA ASN A 93 -9.43 16.84 4.06
C ASN A 93 -9.53 17.40 5.49
N ASP A 94 -8.92 18.56 5.72
CA ASP A 94 -8.84 19.19 7.05
C ASP A 94 -10.23 19.48 7.67
N LYS A 95 -11.29 19.54 6.86
CA LYS A 95 -12.67 19.83 7.33
C LYS A 95 -13.42 18.60 7.83
N ASN A 96 -13.05 17.41 7.36
CA ASN A 96 -13.69 16.16 7.78
C ASN A 96 -12.83 15.31 8.74
N VAL A 97 -11.75 15.90 9.27
CA VAL A 97 -11.03 15.33 10.41
C VAL A 97 -11.89 15.48 11.66
N PRO A 98 -12.10 14.41 12.47
CA PRO A 98 -12.85 14.50 13.72
C PRO A 98 -12.34 15.63 14.59
N HIS A 99 -13.25 16.39 15.22
CA HIS A 99 -12.88 17.56 16.02
C HIS A 99 -11.87 17.23 17.14
N ALA A 100 -12.00 16.05 17.76
CA ALA A 100 -11.08 15.57 18.78
C ALA A 100 -9.64 15.35 18.25
N LEU A 101 -9.49 15.11 16.96
CA LEU A 101 -8.23 14.84 16.26
C LEU A 101 -7.76 16.04 15.43
N ASN A 102 -8.51 17.14 15.40
CA ASN A 102 -8.12 18.34 14.64
C ASN A 102 -7.02 19.12 15.37
N HIS A 103 -5.87 18.50 15.47
CA HIS A 103 -4.67 19.03 16.13
C HIS A 103 -3.53 19.15 15.10
N PRO A 104 -2.68 20.19 15.15
CA PRO A 104 -1.62 20.40 14.16
C PRO A 104 -0.70 19.20 13.95
N GLN A 105 -0.41 18.43 15.01
CA GLN A 105 0.44 17.24 14.92
C GLN A 105 -0.26 16.11 14.16
N VAL A 106 -1.53 15.83 14.44
CA VAL A 106 -2.33 14.82 13.73
C VAL A 106 -2.46 15.19 12.26
N ILE A 107 -2.82 16.45 11.97
CA ILE A 107 -2.93 16.95 10.59
C ILE A 107 -1.59 16.88 9.85
N GLY A 108 -0.49 17.21 10.53
CA GLY A 108 0.85 17.09 9.95
C GLY A 108 1.18 15.65 9.58
N ARG A 109 0.93 14.68 10.46
CA ARG A 109 1.15 13.24 10.18
C ARG A 109 0.24 12.72 9.07
N PHE A 110 -1.02 13.15 9.07
CA PHE A 110 -1.94 12.81 8.00
C PHE A 110 -1.45 13.29 6.62
N ARG A 111 -0.92 14.51 6.52
CA ARG A 111 -0.38 15.04 5.26
C ARG A 111 0.83 14.25 4.77
N VAL A 112 1.68 13.76 5.68
CA VAL A 112 2.79 12.86 5.31
C VAL A 112 2.25 11.55 4.75
N LEU A 113 1.34 10.88 5.46
CA LEU A 113 0.69 9.66 5.00
C LEU A 113 0.02 9.84 3.63
N LYS A 114 -0.71 10.93 3.44
CA LYS A 114 -1.33 11.27 2.16
C LYS A 114 -0.30 11.39 1.05
N THR A 115 0.81 12.04 1.31
CA THR A 115 1.90 12.20 0.34
C THR A 115 2.51 10.86 -0.04
N ASP A 116 2.74 9.97 0.93
CA ASP A 116 3.34 8.66 0.67
C ASP A 116 2.41 7.73 -0.09
N ILE A 117 1.10 7.74 0.23
CA ILE A 117 0.10 6.99 -0.53
C ILE A 117 0.00 7.48 -1.99
N LEU A 118 0.06 8.79 -2.21
CA LEU A 118 -0.06 9.34 -3.56
C LEU A 118 1.20 9.13 -4.41
N LYS A 119 2.37 8.98 -3.79
CA LYS A 119 3.64 8.69 -4.50
C LYS A 119 3.71 7.29 -5.09
N ILE A 120 3.12 6.28 -4.44
CA ILE A 120 3.23 4.91 -4.93
C ILE A 120 2.54 4.79 -6.29
N ASN A 121 3.24 4.24 -7.27
CA ASN A 121 2.66 3.96 -8.57
C ASN A 121 2.58 2.45 -8.77
N ILE A 122 1.43 1.97 -9.21
CA ILE A 122 1.22 0.56 -9.54
C ILE A 122 2.05 0.14 -10.75
N ASP A 123 2.30 1.05 -11.68
CA ASP A 123 3.14 0.77 -12.84
C ASP A 123 4.60 0.48 -12.43
N ASP A 124 5.01 0.93 -11.22
CA ASP A 124 6.30 0.58 -10.63
C ASP A 124 6.33 -0.86 -10.07
N LEU A 125 5.21 -1.58 -10.11
CA LEU A 125 5.12 -3.00 -9.77
C LEU A 125 5.74 -3.84 -10.89
N SER A 126 6.95 -3.52 -11.29
CA SER A 126 7.78 -4.20 -12.25
C SER A 126 9.12 -4.59 -11.64
N PHE A 127 9.79 -5.57 -12.24
CA PHE A 127 11.11 -5.99 -11.76
C PHE A 127 12.11 -4.83 -11.70
N GLU A 128 12.11 -3.96 -12.70
CA GLU A 128 13.04 -2.82 -12.82
C GLU A 128 12.85 -1.80 -11.71
N ASN A 129 11.62 -1.54 -11.30
CA ASN A 129 11.25 -0.54 -10.29
C ASN A 129 10.99 -1.14 -8.90
N SER A 130 11.29 -2.42 -8.70
CA SER A 130 10.97 -3.17 -7.48
C SER A 130 11.52 -2.52 -6.19
N LYS A 131 12.71 -1.94 -6.24
CA LYS A 131 13.33 -1.24 -5.09
C LYS A 131 12.54 0.02 -4.71
N THR A 132 12.13 0.80 -5.69
CA THR A 132 11.33 2.02 -5.49
C THR A 132 9.95 1.67 -4.94
N PHE A 133 9.30 0.65 -5.51
CA PHE A 133 8.00 0.18 -5.04
C PHE A 133 8.05 -0.30 -3.58
N ARG A 134 9.03 -1.15 -3.22
CA ARG A 134 9.23 -1.62 -1.83
C ARG A 134 9.46 -0.46 -0.87
N LYS A 135 10.27 0.53 -1.28
CA LYS A 135 10.49 1.74 -0.48
C LYS A 135 9.18 2.48 -0.23
N HIS A 136 8.40 2.76 -1.26
CA HIS A 136 7.12 3.47 -1.12
C HIS A 136 6.12 2.68 -0.26
N LEU A 137 6.07 1.36 -0.40
CA LEU A 137 5.21 0.52 0.43
C LEU A 137 5.61 0.61 1.92
N LYS A 138 6.91 0.57 2.21
CA LYS A 138 7.44 0.76 3.57
C LYS A 138 7.16 2.17 4.11
N ASP A 139 7.31 3.20 3.28
CA ASP A 139 7.02 4.59 3.66
C ASP A 139 5.55 4.76 4.05
N ILE A 140 4.61 4.13 3.31
CA ILE A 140 3.17 4.13 3.64
C ILE A 140 2.93 3.53 5.03
N VAL A 141 3.48 2.35 5.32
CA VAL A 141 3.28 1.70 6.62
C VAL A 141 3.91 2.51 7.76
N ASN A 142 5.09 3.08 7.55
CA ASN A 142 5.75 3.92 8.55
C ASN A 142 4.96 5.21 8.83
N SER A 143 4.51 5.91 7.80
CA SER A 143 3.73 7.14 7.96
C SER A 143 2.34 6.85 8.54
N TYR A 144 1.72 5.71 8.21
CA TYR A 144 0.50 5.23 8.84
C TYR A 144 0.71 4.99 10.35
N ASN A 145 1.76 4.27 10.73
CA ASN A 145 2.07 4.00 12.14
C ASN A 145 2.32 5.31 12.92
N ALA A 146 3.04 6.25 12.32
CA ALA A 146 3.26 7.57 12.93
C ALA A 146 1.94 8.36 13.10
N PHE A 147 1.04 8.26 12.12
CA PHE A 147 -0.28 8.90 12.18
C PHE A 147 -1.15 8.28 13.28
N VAL A 148 -1.30 6.94 13.31
CA VAL A 148 -2.07 6.22 14.33
C VAL A 148 -1.52 6.45 15.73
N ASN A 149 -0.21 6.37 15.91
CA ASN A 149 0.43 6.63 17.19
C ASN A 149 0.15 8.06 17.70
N THR A 150 0.18 9.06 16.81
CA THR A 150 -0.14 10.44 17.18
C THR A 150 -1.62 10.58 17.57
N MET A 151 -2.53 9.94 16.84
CA MET A 151 -3.96 9.95 17.19
C MET A 151 -4.23 9.33 18.57
N ASN A 152 -3.67 8.15 18.82
CA ASN A 152 -3.81 7.47 20.10
C ASN A 152 -3.26 8.33 21.26
N SER A 153 -2.11 8.99 21.07
CA SER A 153 -1.52 9.88 22.08
C SER A 153 -2.37 11.12 22.35
N GLU A 154 -2.96 11.72 21.33
CA GLU A 154 -3.77 12.94 21.48
C GLU A 154 -5.09 12.67 22.23
N VAL A 155 -5.75 11.55 21.96
CA VAL A 155 -6.99 11.20 22.70
C VAL A 155 -6.69 10.82 24.15
N SER A 156 -5.62 10.07 24.42
CA SER A 156 -5.18 9.72 25.77
C SER A 156 -4.88 10.95 26.63
N GLN A 157 -4.16 11.94 26.11
CA GLN A 157 -3.82 13.17 26.84
C GLN A 157 -5.04 14.03 27.19
N LYS A 158 -6.15 13.93 26.44
CA LYS A 158 -7.39 14.65 26.76
C LYS A 158 -8.12 14.02 27.94
N ASP A 159 -8.11 12.71 28.04
CA ASP A 159 -8.73 12.00 29.17
C ASP A 159 -8.02 12.32 30.49
N ASP A 160 -6.69 12.34 30.50
CA ASP A 160 -5.91 12.68 31.70
C ASP A 160 -6.23 14.11 32.21
N LYS A 161 -6.51 15.06 31.30
CA LYS A 161 -6.89 16.43 31.69
C LYS A 161 -8.29 16.56 32.26
N ILE A 162 -9.20 15.65 31.88
CA ILE A 162 -10.59 15.64 32.38
C ILE A 162 -10.63 15.08 33.82
N ILE A 163 -9.75 14.16 34.14
CA ILE A 163 -9.68 13.52 35.46
C ILE A 163 -9.05 14.46 36.52
N LEU A 164 -8.26 15.45 36.12
CA LEU A 164 -7.53 16.35 37.00
C LEU A 164 -8.26 17.68 37.30
N ASN A 165 -9.44 17.90 36.75
CA ASN A 165 -10.31 19.08 37.00
C ASN A 165 -11.61 18.68 37.68
#